data_cba913a81c334c7e1b62cccb715b093e
#
_entry.id   cba913a81c334c7e1b62cccb715b093e
#
_cell.length_a   1.000
_cell.length_b   1.000
_cell.length_c   1.000
_cell.angle_alpha   90.00
_cell.angle_beta   90.00
_cell.angle_gamma   90.00
#
_symmetry.space_group_name_H-M   'P 1'
#
loop_
_entity.id
_entity.type
_entity.pdbx_description
1 polymer ?
#
loop_
_entity_poly.entity_id
_entity_poly.type
_entity_poly.pdbx_seq_one_letter_code
_entity_poly.pdbx_strand_id
1 'polypeptide(L)'
;MSSPTPLPTVSTVQEADQVKPPVSNALSPGMLAKAPSHLALGLRAFSRDKTAVVALVVLVLVTAASIAAPLLTRYDPIVGDTANRLAGIGAPDHPLGLDGQGRDILARLLYGGRYSLAVAVLPVLGVFPLALAIGLVAGFRRGKLGELLMRLLDVLFAFPLVLLAIALAAVMGAGLKNVMIAIAISLIPYMARVAYTSTVQESSKEYVEAARAAGASQPQLLVRELLPNVVTNLLVYSTTLAGLMIVVAAGLSFLGVGVVPPAPDWGIMTSDGAAVLLEGKFHVATIPGLVILVVSLAFNLVGDGLRDALDPRKQTS
;
A
#
# COMPACT_ATOMS: atom_id res chain seq x y z
N MET A 1 -56.63 23.35 -68.54
CA MET A 1 -57.89 23.37 -67.76
C MET A 1 -57.78 22.23 -66.76
N SER A 2 -57.31 22.51 -65.60
CA SER A 2 -57.29 21.54 -64.48
C SER A 2 -57.60 22.34 -63.22
N SER A 3 -58.73 22.01 -62.62
CA SER A 3 -59.31 22.60 -61.43
C SER A 3 -58.51 22.36 -60.20
N PRO A 4 -58.47 23.29 -59.23
CA PRO A 4 -57.75 23.14 -57.97
C PRO A 4 -58.57 22.30 -56.98
N THR A 5 -57.84 21.42 -56.24
CA THR A 5 -58.34 20.64 -55.16
C THR A 5 -58.51 21.51 -53.90
N PRO A 6 -59.58 21.42 -53.12
CA PRO A 6 -59.81 22.23 -51.94
C PRO A 6 -59.01 21.70 -50.76
N LEU A 7 -58.50 22.63 -49.95
CA LEU A 7 -57.83 22.42 -48.66
C LEU A 7 -58.85 21.90 -47.61
N PRO A 8 -58.43 21.00 -46.71
CA PRO A 8 -59.26 20.56 -45.60
C PRO A 8 -59.41 21.65 -44.57
N THR A 9 -60.64 21.87 -44.13
CA THR A 9 -61.10 22.78 -43.11
C THR A 9 -60.57 22.39 -41.74
N VAL A 10 -60.00 23.38 -41.02
CA VAL A 10 -59.68 23.33 -39.59
C VAL A 10 -61.01 23.21 -38.80
N SER A 11 -61.23 22.06 -38.16
CA SER A 11 -62.25 21.96 -37.13
C SER A 11 -61.68 21.17 -35.94
N THR A 12 -61.96 21.77 -34.78
CA THR A 12 -61.92 21.23 -33.44
C THR A 12 -60.57 21.18 -32.70
N VAL A 13 -60.27 22.37 -32.15
CA VAL A 13 -59.66 22.51 -30.85
C VAL A 13 -60.72 22.10 -29.82
N GLN A 14 -60.63 20.93 -29.19
CA GLN A 14 -61.20 20.63 -27.88
C GLN A 14 -60.82 19.21 -27.50
N GLU A 15 -59.86 19.13 -26.63
CA GLU A 15 -59.83 18.32 -25.41
C GLU A 15 -58.36 18.34 -24.88
N ALA A 16 -58.06 19.43 -24.18
CA ALA A 16 -56.89 19.42 -23.30
C ALA A 16 -57.29 18.46 -22.16
N ASP A 17 -56.98 17.19 -22.36
CA ASP A 17 -57.01 16.18 -21.34
C ASP A 17 -56.05 16.56 -20.20
N GLN A 18 -56.60 16.73 -19.04
CA GLN A 18 -55.90 17.12 -17.82
C GLN A 18 -54.85 16.03 -17.50
N VAL A 19 -53.62 16.24 -17.95
CA VAL A 19 -52.45 15.49 -17.45
C VAL A 19 -52.31 15.90 -15.97
N LYS A 20 -52.90 15.13 -15.08
CA LYS A 20 -52.59 15.19 -13.64
C LYS A 20 -51.08 15.09 -13.49
N PRO A 21 -50.41 16.07 -12.84
CA PRO A 21 -49.00 15.93 -12.53
C PRO A 21 -48.81 14.65 -11.72
N PRO A 22 -47.73 13.86 -11.97
CA PRO A 22 -47.48 12.66 -11.21
C PRO A 22 -47.43 13.04 -9.73
N VAL A 23 -48.26 12.35 -8.94
CA VAL A 23 -48.31 12.48 -7.51
C VAL A 23 -46.91 12.39 -6.96
N SER A 24 -46.40 13.51 -6.43
CA SER A 24 -45.19 13.55 -5.63
C SER A 24 -45.36 12.46 -4.55
N ASN A 25 -44.74 11.32 -4.74
CA ASN A 25 -44.50 10.39 -3.66
C ASN A 25 -43.63 11.13 -2.65
N ALA A 26 -44.26 11.82 -1.72
CA ALA A 26 -43.62 12.32 -0.54
C ALA A 26 -42.90 11.14 0.12
N LEU A 27 -41.58 11.12 -0.01
CA LEU A 27 -40.73 10.16 0.66
C LEU A 27 -41.08 10.22 2.15
N SER A 28 -41.68 9.14 2.66
CA SER A 28 -42.01 9.01 4.07
C SER A 28 -40.78 9.31 4.90
N PRO A 29 -40.87 10.13 5.97
CA PRO A 29 -39.73 10.51 6.83
C PRO A 29 -38.99 9.33 7.46
N GLY A 30 -39.54 8.09 7.37
CA GLY A 30 -38.92 6.88 7.87
C GLY A 30 -37.94 6.17 6.94
N MET A 31 -37.74 6.61 5.69
CA MET A 31 -36.82 5.99 4.74
C MET A 31 -35.40 6.62 4.70
N LEU A 32 -35.10 7.55 5.56
CA LEU A 32 -33.73 8.03 5.79
C LEU A 32 -33.00 7.03 6.70
N ALA A 33 -32.94 5.75 6.33
CA ALA A 33 -31.94 4.86 6.88
C ALA A 33 -30.58 5.49 6.56
N LYS A 34 -29.86 5.86 7.63
CA LYS A 34 -28.52 6.46 7.56
C LYS A 34 -27.69 5.63 6.60
N ALA A 35 -27.40 6.15 5.41
CA ALA A 35 -26.60 5.42 4.42
C ALA A 35 -25.31 4.97 5.11
N PRO A 36 -24.92 3.69 5.01
CA PRO A 36 -23.73 3.19 5.68
C PRO A 36 -22.54 4.02 5.19
N SER A 37 -21.65 4.42 6.10
CA SER A 37 -20.48 5.20 5.75
C SER A 37 -19.66 4.46 4.70
N HIS A 38 -19.04 5.17 3.76
CA HIS A 38 -18.19 4.59 2.72
C HIS A 38 -17.14 3.63 3.28
N LEU A 39 -16.61 3.91 4.49
CA LEU A 39 -15.71 3.03 5.22
C LEU A 39 -16.37 1.71 5.65
N ALA A 40 -17.61 1.73 6.09
CA ALA A 40 -18.31 0.51 6.49
C ALA A 40 -18.64 -0.40 5.29
N LEU A 41 -18.95 0.21 4.14
CA LEU A 41 -19.12 -0.53 2.88
C LEU A 41 -17.80 -1.14 2.40
N GLY A 42 -16.72 -0.36 2.45
CA GLY A 42 -15.37 -0.85 2.10
C GLY A 42 -14.92 -2.01 2.99
N LEU A 43 -15.09 -1.91 4.31
CA LEU A 43 -14.76 -3.00 5.24
C LEU A 43 -15.59 -4.27 4.97
N ARG A 44 -16.86 -4.15 4.63
CA ARG A 44 -17.69 -5.30 4.25
C ARG A 44 -17.26 -5.92 2.91
N ALA A 45 -16.87 -5.10 1.95
CA ALA A 45 -16.35 -5.57 0.66
C ALA A 45 -15.01 -6.30 0.86
N PHE A 46 -14.09 -5.72 1.64
CA PHE A 46 -12.82 -6.35 1.98
C PHE A 46 -13.01 -7.70 2.70
N SER A 47 -13.93 -7.78 3.67
CA SER A 47 -14.17 -9.02 4.40
C SER A 47 -14.78 -10.15 3.56
N ARG A 48 -15.31 -9.85 2.37
CA ARG A 48 -15.81 -10.84 1.41
C ARG A 48 -14.71 -11.39 0.50
N ASP A 49 -13.61 -10.67 0.34
CA ASP A 49 -12.45 -11.16 -0.39
C ASP A 49 -11.63 -12.09 0.49
N LYS A 50 -11.81 -13.39 0.27
CA LYS A 50 -11.12 -14.44 1.04
C LYS A 50 -9.61 -14.36 0.91
N THR A 51 -9.09 -13.99 -0.26
CA THR A 51 -7.66 -13.85 -0.53
C THR A 51 -7.04 -12.73 0.28
N ALA A 52 -7.66 -11.57 0.26
CA ALA A 52 -7.22 -10.42 1.04
C ALA A 52 -7.29 -10.66 2.56
N VAL A 53 -8.37 -11.33 3.02
CA VAL A 53 -8.52 -11.69 4.44
C VAL A 53 -7.46 -12.68 4.88
N VAL A 54 -7.19 -13.75 4.11
CA VAL A 54 -6.13 -14.72 4.42
C VAL A 54 -4.77 -14.02 4.45
N ALA A 55 -4.48 -13.17 3.46
CA ALA A 55 -3.24 -12.41 3.41
C ALA A 55 -3.08 -11.48 4.64
N LEU A 56 -4.15 -10.78 5.04
CA LEU A 56 -4.15 -9.95 6.25
C LEU A 56 -3.89 -10.78 7.50
N VAL A 57 -4.53 -11.94 7.62
CA VAL A 57 -4.30 -12.86 8.75
C VAL A 57 -2.84 -13.31 8.80
N VAL A 58 -2.24 -13.64 7.66
CA VAL A 58 -0.81 -14.00 7.57
C VAL A 58 0.05 -12.84 8.08
N LEU A 59 -0.17 -11.60 7.61
CA LEU A 59 0.58 -10.43 8.06
C LEU A 59 0.45 -10.18 9.56
N VAL A 60 -0.78 -10.31 10.09
CA VAL A 60 -1.05 -10.14 11.51
C VAL A 60 -0.34 -11.22 12.33
N LEU A 61 -0.40 -12.49 11.89
CA LEU A 61 0.25 -13.61 12.58
C LEU A 61 1.77 -13.46 12.58
N VAL A 62 2.38 -13.12 11.42
CA VAL A 62 3.83 -12.90 11.32
C VAL A 62 4.27 -11.73 12.19
N THR A 63 3.52 -10.63 12.17
CA THR A 63 3.82 -9.45 13.00
C THR A 63 3.68 -9.78 14.49
N ALA A 64 2.58 -10.43 14.87
CA ALA A 64 2.36 -10.84 16.26
C ALA A 64 3.42 -11.84 16.75
N ALA A 65 3.79 -12.82 15.93
CA ALA A 65 4.84 -13.76 16.24
C ALA A 65 6.20 -13.08 16.40
N SER A 66 6.52 -12.10 15.54
CA SER A 66 7.74 -11.32 15.65
C SER A 66 7.78 -10.49 16.94
N ILE A 67 6.67 -9.84 17.31
CA ILE A 67 6.57 -9.07 18.56
C ILE A 67 6.66 -10.02 19.77
N ALA A 68 5.96 -11.14 19.71
CA ALA A 68 5.93 -12.14 20.79
C ALA A 68 7.14 -13.08 20.77
N ALA A 69 8.17 -12.84 19.96
CA ALA A 69 9.36 -13.70 19.87
C ALA A 69 9.94 -14.15 21.21
N PRO A 70 10.08 -13.27 22.24
CA PRO A 70 10.61 -13.70 23.55
C PRO A 70 9.73 -14.71 24.30
N LEU A 71 8.44 -14.82 23.92
CA LEU A 71 7.49 -15.78 24.49
C LEU A 71 7.42 -17.08 23.70
N LEU A 72 7.81 -17.04 22.42
CA LEU A 72 7.68 -18.16 21.48
C LEU A 72 8.96 -18.99 21.39
N THR A 73 10.11 -18.43 21.74
CA THR A 73 11.39 -19.13 21.74
C THR A 73 12.20 -18.81 22.98
N ARG A 74 12.89 -19.82 23.48
CA ARG A 74 13.84 -19.70 24.58
C ARG A 74 15.27 -19.40 24.11
N TYR A 75 15.50 -19.51 22.81
CA TYR A 75 16.84 -19.34 22.23
C TYR A 75 17.14 -17.87 21.95
N ASP A 76 18.36 -17.47 22.27
CA ASP A 76 18.88 -16.16 21.88
C ASP A 76 19.18 -16.17 20.36
N PRO A 77 18.68 -15.20 19.58
CA PRO A 77 18.89 -15.17 18.13
C PRO A 77 20.33 -14.83 17.73
N ILE A 78 21.19 -14.46 18.70
CA ILE A 78 22.57 -14.01 18.46
C ILE A 78 23.58 -15.08 18.88
N VAL A 79 23.27 -15.82 19.96
CA VAL A 79 24.15 -16.85 20.50
C VAL A 79 23.96 -18.16 19.75
N GLY A 80 25.05 -18.75 19.26
CA GLY A 80 25.03 -20.02 18.52
C GLY A 80 25.81 -21.12 19.24
N ASP A 81 25.37 -22.37 19.02
CA ASP A 81 26.10 -23.57 19.40
C ASP A 81 26.97 -24.02 18.20
N THR A 82 28.23 -23.67 18.23
CA THR A 82 29.17 -23.95 17.15
C THR A 82 29.45 -25.45 16.96
N ALA A 83 29.24 -26.27 18.00
CA ALA A 83 29.42 -27.73 17.93
C ALA A 83 28.34 -28.39 17.04
N ASN A 84 27.13 -27.85 17.05
CA ASN A 84 25.98 -28.35 16.29
C ASN A 84 25.61 -27.49 15.08
N ARG A 85 26.53 -26.62 14.62
CA ARG A 85 26.29 -25.76 13.46
C ARG A 85 25.76 -26.53 12.26
N LEU A 86 24.89 -25.90 11.46
CA LEU A 86 24.30 -26.48 10.26
C LEU A 86 23.46 -27.74 10.52
N ALA A 87 23.00 -27.96 11.75
CA ALA A 87 22.03 -29.02 12.03
C ALA A 87 20.77 -28.82 11.18
N GLY A 88 20.27 -29.90 10.61
CA GLY A 88 19.14 -29.88 9.67
C GLY A 88 17.79 -29.63 10.35
N ILE A 89 16.75 -29.46 9.50
CA ILE A 89 15.36 -29.35 9.95
C ILE A 89 15.00 -30.58 10.78
N GLY A 90 14.33 -30.36 11.93
CA GLY A 90 13.94 -31.42 12.85
C GLY A 90 15.04 -31.88 13.80
N ALA A 91 16.17 -31.14 13.87
CA ALA A 91 17.18 -31.41 14.90
C ALA A 91 16.57 -31.26 16.31
N PRO A 92 17.04 -32.06 17.29
CA PRO A 92 16.53 -31.99 18.67
C PRO A 92 16.50 -30.55 19.17
N ASP A 93 15.34 -30.12 19.67
CA ASP A 93 15.08 -28.76 20.18
C ASP A 93 15.17 -27.62 19.16
N HIS A 94 15.53 -27.88 17.89
CA HIS A 94 15.69 -26.90 16.80
C HIS A 94 14.84 -27.27 15.58
N PRO A 95 13.53 -26.96 15.60
CA PRO A 95 12.58 -27.43 14.56
C PRO A 95 12.93 -27.00 13.15
N LEU A 96 13.53 -25.83 12.95
CA LEU A 96 13.98 -25.32 11.65
C LEU A 96 15.49 -25.52 11.44
N GLY A 97 16.18 -26.12 12.40
CA GLY A 97 17.62 -26.33 12.35
C GLY A 97 18.44 -25.13 12.79
N LEU A 98 19.74 -25.21 12.60
CA LEU A 98 20.73 -24.21 12.97
C LEU A 98 21.44 -23.65 11.74
N ASP A 99 21.84 -22.39 11.82
CA ASP A 99 22.57 -21.70 10.75
C ASP A 99 24.09 -22.05 10.76
N GLY A 100 24.87 -21.42 9.89
CA GLY A 100 26.31 -21.63 9.76
C GLY A 100 27.12 -21.24 11.01
N GLN A 101 26.52 -20.49 11.94
CA GLN A 101 27.12 -20.09 13.20
C GLN A 101 26.51 -20.84 14.41
N GLY A 102 25.64 -21.82 14.14
CA GLY A 102 24.96 -22.61 15.17
C GLY A 102 23.81 -21.88 15.86
N ARG A 103 23.30 -20.78 15.30
CA ARG A 103 22.18 -20.03 15.86
C ARG A 103 20.86 -20.65 15.41
N ASP A 104 19.85 -20.63 16.28
CA ASP A 104 18.54 -21.20 15.98
C ASP A 104 17.80 -20.39 14.89
N ILE A 105 17.44 -21.05 13.78
CA ILE A 105 16.80 -20.41 12.63
C ILE A 105 15.41 -19.87 12.99
N LEU A 106 14.62 -20.60 13.80
CA LEU A 106 13.29 -20.16 14.24
C LEU A 106 13.38 -18.90 15.11
N ALA A 107 14.29 -18.89 16.08
CA ALA A 107 14.50 -17.72 16.91
C ALA A 107 14.90 -16.50 16.07
N ARG A 108 15.84 -16.68 15.15
CA ARG A 108 16.27 -15.61 14.23
C ARG A 108 15.16 -15.12 13.30
N LEU A 109 14.29 -16.00 12.80
CA LEU A 109 13.13 -15.59 12.00
C LEU A 109 12.15 -14.73 12.80
N LEU A 110 11.83 -15.14 14.02
CA LEU A 110 10.91 -14.43 14.90
C LEU A 110 11.46 -13.06 15.29
N TYR A 111 12.68 -12.99 15.79
CA TYR A 111 13.30 -11.71 16.16
C TYR A 111 13.62 -10.84 14.97
N GLY A 112 14.08 -11.43 13.86
CA GLY A 112 14.42 -10.74 12.61
C GLY A 112 13.21 -10.09 11.93
N GLY A 113 12.03 -10.68 12.12
CA GLY A 113 10.80 -10.10 11.59
C GLY A 113 10.52 -8.69 12.10
N ARG A 114 10.93 -8.34 13.32
CA ARG A 114 10.80 -6.98 13.85
C ARG A 114 11.57 -5.97 13.00
N TYR A 115 12.82 -6.30 12.63
CA TYR A 115 13.67 -5.43 11.81
C TYR A 115 13.20 -5.40 10.36
N SER A 116 12.94 -6.55 9.77
CA SER A 116 12.53 -6.66 8.38
C SER A 116 11.19 -5.96 8.12
N LEU A 117 10.19 -6.13 9.00
CA LEU A 117 8.90 -5.44 8.91
C LEU A 117 9.04 -3.94 9.17
N ALA A 118 9.86 -3.53 10.15
CA ALA A 118 10.08 -2.12 10.44
C ALA A 118 10.71 -1.39 9.25
N VAL A 119 11.74 -1.98 8.62
CA VAL A 119 12.41 -1.38 7.44
C VAL A 119 11.48 -1.29 6.23
N ALA A 120 10.54 -2.21 6.10
CA ALA A 120 9.59 -2.17 4.99
C ALA A 120 8.44 -1.17 5.20
N VAL A 121 7.90 -1.11 6.42
CA VAL A 121 6.65 -0.37 6.71
C VAL A 121 6.92 1.07 7.15
N LEU A 122 7.88 1.30 8.06
CA LEU A 122 8.10 2.63 8.64
C LEU A 122 8.50 3.70 7.62
N PRO A 123 9.37 3.44 6.61
CA PRO A 123 9.65 4.41 5.56
C PRO A 123 8.40 4.80 4.75
N VAL A 124 7.55 3.82 4.41
CA VAL A 124 6.30 4.07 3.68
C VAL A 124 5.37 4.97 4.50
N LEU A 125 5.18 4.65 5.79
CA LEU A 125 4.35 5.44 6.70
C LEU A 125 4.91 6.85 6.91
N GLY A 126 6.25 6.98 7.04
CA GLY A 126 6.91 8.28 7.22
C GLY A 126 6.83 9.18 5.99
N VAL A 127 6.90 8.60 4.80
CA VAL A 127 6.80 9.33 3.52
C VAL A 127 5.36 9.68 3.17
N PHE A 128 4.38 8.90 3.63
CA PHE A 128 2.97 9.06 3.28
C PHE A 128 2.44 10.50 3.45
N PRO A 129 2.55 11.16 4.62
CA PRO A 129 2.03 12.52 4.80
C PRO A 129 2.79 13.55 3.94
N LEU A 130 4.09 13.39 3.75
CA LEU A 130 4.90 14.27 2.92
C LEU A 130 4.50 14.16 1.45
N ALA A 131 4.42 12.94 0.93
CA ALA A 131 4.02 12.66 -0.44
C ALA A 131 2.60 13.14 -0.73
N LEU A 132 1.68 12.94 0.21
CA LEU A 132 0.30 13.43 0.13
C LEU A 132 0.28 14.96 0.04
N ALA A 133 1.00 15.66 0.92
CA ALA A 133 1.07 17.12 0.91
C ALA A 133 1.66 17.66 -0.40
N ILE A 134 2.78 17.10 -0.87
CA ILE A 134 3.41 17.49 -2.14
C ILE A 134 2.44 17.25 -3.30
N GLY A 135 1.84 16.06 -3.39
CA GLY A 135 0.95 15.69 -4.48
C GLY A 135 -0.33 16.53 -4.52
N LEU A 136 -0.94 16.78 -3.35
CA LEU A 136 -2.12 17.66 -3.24
C LEU A 136 -1.80 19.09 -3.67
N VAL A 137 -0.73 19.68 -3.14
CA VAL A 137 -0.35 21.06 -3.46
C VAL A 137 0.02 21.20 -4.93
N ALA A 138 0.85 20.29 -5.45
CA ALA A 138 1.29 20.33 -6.85
C ALA A 138 0.15 20.05 -7.83
N GLY A 139 -0.74 19.13 -7.53
CA GLY A 139 -1.86 18.75 -8.41
C GLY A 139 -3.01 19.75 -8.41
N PHE A 140 -3.28 20.40 -7.26
CA PHE A 140 -4.35 21.38 -7.13
C PHE A 140 -3.96 22.75 -7.64
N ARG A 141 -2.77 23.25 -7.29
CA ARG A 141 -2.22 24.51 -7.78
C ARG A 141 -1.51 24.30 -9.12
N ARG A 142 -2.29 24.30 -10.20
CA ARG A 142 -1.75 24.33 -11.56
C ARG A 142 -0.94 25.62 -11.76
N GLY A 143 0.39 25.52 -11.89
CA GLY A 143 1.25 26.68 -12.07
C GLY A 143 2.70 26.42 -11.70
N LYS A 144 3.52 27.49 -11.64
CA LYS A 144 4.98 27.41 -11.44
C LYS A 144 5.41 26.63 -10.20
N LEU A 145 4.65 26.70 -9.09
CA LEU A 145 4.96 25.96 -7.86
C LEU A 145 4.79 24.45 -8.05
N GLY A 146 3.63 24.04 -8.63
CA GLY A 146 3.39 22.61 -8.89
C GLY A 146 4.42 22.03 -9.87
N GLU A 147 4.73 22.79 -10.93
CA GLU A 147 5.75 22.40 -11.90
C GLU A 147 7.13 22.29 -11.26
N LEU A 148 7.54 23.25 -10.43
CA LEU A 148 8.83 23.20 -9.72
C LEU A 148 8.94 21.99 -8.80
N LEU A 149 7.89 21.71 -8.00
CA LEU A 149 7.86 20.54 -7.11
C LEU A 149 7.99 19.24 -7.91
N MET A 150 7.25 19.11 -9.02
CA MET A 150 7.33 17.92 -9.85
C MET A 150 8.70 17.78 -10.53
N ARG A 151 9.33 18.86 -10.99
CA ARG A 151 10.69 18.83 -11.56
C ARG A 151 11.74 18.40 -10.54
N LEU A 152 11.64 18.86 -9.27
CA LEU A 152 12.52 18.39 -8.21
C LEU A 152 12.38 16.89 -7.95
N LEU A 153 11.14 16.37 -7.99
CA LEU A 153 10.90 14.93 -7.86
C LEU A 153 11.39 14.15 -9.10
N ASP A 154 11.35 14.74 -10.30
CA ASP A 154 11.84 14.12 -11.52
C ASP A 154 13.35 13.84 -11.46
N VAL A 155 14.11 14.69 -10.77
CA VAL A 155 15.55 14.46 -10.54
C VAL A 155 15.78 13.18 -9.72
N LEU A 156 15.00 12.96 -8.67
CA LEU A 156 15.08 11.73 -7.87
C LEU A 156 14.54 10.52 -8.64
N PHE A 157 13.48 10.72 -9.41
CA PHE A 157 12.83 9.68 -10.20
C PHE A 157 13.68 9.20 -11.39
N ALA A 158 14.66 10.02 -11.83
CA ALA A 158 15.61 9.62 -12.87
C ALA A 158 16.51 8.45 -12.44
N PHE A 159 16.65 8.22 -11.14
CA PHE A 159 17.37 7.06 -10.61
C PHE A 159 16.42 5.90 -10.36
N PRO A 160 16.74 4.66 -10.77
CA PRO A 160 16.00 3.47 -10.36
C PRO A 160 15.94 3.38 -8.83
N LEU A 161 14.74 3.13 -8.27
CA LEU A 161 14.47 3.15 -6.82
C LEU A 161 15.51 2.39 -6.01
N VAL A 162 15.77 1.14 -6.41
CA VAL A 162 16.69 0.24 -5.69
C VAL A 162 18.12 0.79 -5.74
N LEU A 163 18.56 1.29 -6.89
CA LEU A 163 19.91 1.86 -7.03
C LEU A 163 20.09 3.14 -6.20
N LEU A 164 19.07 3.98 -6.16
CA LEU A 164 19.08 5.17 -5.31
C LEU A 164 19.15 4.80 -3.83
N ALA A 165 18.35 3.81 -3.41
CA ALA A 165 18.36 3.32 -2.04
C ALA A 165 19.72 2.72 -1.65
N ILE A 166 20.36 1.93 -2.53
CA ILE A 166 21.69 1.37 -2.31
C ILE A 166 22.73 2.50 -2.20
N ALA A 167 22.71 3.46 -3.12
CA ALA A 167 23.67 4.57 -3.14
C ALA A 167 23.57 5.41 -1.87
N LEU A 168 22.34 5.77 -1.45
CA LEU A 168 22.12 6.52 -0.22
C LEU A 168 22.53 5.73 1.02
N ALA A 169 22.17 4.45 1.12
CA ALA A 169 22.55 3.59 2.23
C ALA A 169 24.07 3.42 2.32
N ALA A 170 24.76 3.27 1.18
CA ALA A 170 26.22 3.17 1.14
C ALA A 170 26.91 4.44 1.63
N VAL A 171 26.41 5.63 1.26
CA VAL A 171 26.94 6.92 1.72
C VAL A 171 26.68 7.15 3.21
N MET A 172 25.50 6.75 3.70
CA MET A 172 25.09 6.93 5.11
C MET A 172 25.75 5.90 6.04
N GLY A 173 26.28 4.82 5.48
CA GLY A 173 26.81 3.68 6.21
C GLY A 173 25.74 2.67 6.62
N ALA A 174 26.18 1.45 6.99
CA ALA A 174 25.30 0.38 7.42
C ALA A 174 24.55 0.74 8.71
N GLY A 175 23.31 0.27 8.83
CA GLY A 175 22.50 0.45 10.02
C GLY A 175 21.01 0.59 9.71
N LEU A 176 20.19 0.09 10.65
CA LEU A 176 18.74 0.08 10.53
C LEU A 176 18.15 1.47 10.19
N LYS A 177 18.58 2.50 10.93
CA LYS A 177 18.11 3.88 10.72
C LYS A 177 18.49 4.41 9.34
N ASN A 178 19.74 4.18 8.93
CA ASN A 178 20.27 4.71 7.68
C ASN A 178 19.56 4.09 6.47
N VAL A 179 19.33 2.77 6.50
CA VAL A 179 18.60 2.09 5.43
C VAL A 179 17.14 2.52 5.36
N MET A 180 16.48 2.74 6.52
CA MET A 180 15.11 3.28 6.53
C MET A 180 15.04 4.67 5.92
N ILE A 181 15.99 5.56 6.21
CA ILE A 181 16.05 6.90 5.63
C ILE A 181 16.36 6.83 4.11
N ALA A 182 17.27 5.98 3.69
CA ALA A 182 17.62 5.78 2.29
C ALA A 182 16.38 5.31 1.48
N ILE A 183 15.65 4.33 2.00
CA ILE A 183 14.39 3.85 1.42
C ILE A 183 13.35 4.98 1.41
N ALA A 184 13.18 5.70 2.51
CA ALA A 184 12.21 6.79 2.61
C ALA A 184 12.46 7.86 1.54
N ILE A 185 13.70 8.34 1.40
CA ILE A 185 14.05 9.34 0.37
C ILE A 185 13.75 8.80 -1.03
N SER A 186 14.08 7.55 -1.30
CA SER A 186 13.86 6.91 -2.60
C SER A 186 12.35 6.72 -2.91
N LEU A 187 11.49 6.61 -1.90
CA LEU A 187 10.03 6.46 -2.06
C LEU A 187 9.31 7.78 -2.34
N ILE A 188 9.87 8.92 -1.92
CA ILE A 188 9.18 10.23 -2.04
C ILE A 188 8.64 10.48 -3.45
N PRO A 189 9.44 10.38 -4.53
CA PRO A 189 8.96 10.70 -5.87
C PRO A 189 7.85 9.76 -6.35
N TYR A 190 7.90 8.48 -5.98
CA TYR A 190 6.89 7.49 -6.37
C TYR A 190 5.54 7.77 -5.73
N MET A 191 5.52 7.98 -4.42
CA MET A 191 4.30 8.24 -3.67
C MET A 191 3.72 9.63 -3.99
N ALA A 192 4.57 10.65 -4.09
CA ALA A 192 4.13 12.00 -4.41
C ALA A 192 3.54 12.11 -5.82
N ARG A 193 4.07 11.34 -6.80
CA ARG A 193 3.55 11.29 -8.16
C ARG A 193 2.16 10.64 -8.21
N VAL A 194 1.91 9.58 -7.43
CA VAL A 194 0.58 8.97 -7.32
C VAL A 194 -0.41 9.95 -6.69
N ALA A 195 -0.03 10.63 -5.61
CA ALA A 195 -0.87 11.65 -4.99
C ALA A 195 -1.15 12.82 -5.96
N TYR A 196 -0.15 13.26 -6.73
CA TYR A 196 -0.29 14.31 -7.76
C TYR A 196 -1.30 13.91 -8.85
N THR A 197 -1.11 12.73 -9.47
CA THR A 197 -2.00 12.24 -10.52
C THR A 197 -3.43 12.06 -10.02
N SER A 198 -3.60 11.49 -8.82
CA SER A 198 -4.90 11.36 -8.18
C SER A 198 -5.55 12.73 -7.94
N THR A 199 -4.78 13.72 -7.48
CA THR A 199 -5.29 15.09 -7.26
C THR A 199 -5.73 15.75 -8.56
N VAL A 200 -4.95 15.61 -9.64
CA VAL A 200 -5.30 16.15 -10.96
C VAL A 200 -6.58 15.51 -11.49
N GLN A 201 -6.70 14.19 -11.39
CA GLN A 201 -7.89 13.45 -11.84
C GLN A 201 -9.13 13.83 -11.02
N GLU A 202 -9.02 13.86 -9.69
CA GLU A 202 -10.15 14.24 -8.82
C GLU A 202 -10.57 15.69 -9.04
N SER A 203 -9.62 16.62 -9.22
CA SER A 203 -9.91 18.04 -9.40
C SER A 203 -10.67 18.38 -10.69
N SER A 204 -10.72 17.46 -11.66
CA SER A 204 -11.44 17.61 -12.93
C SER A 204 -12.83 16.98 -12.95
N LYS A 205 -13.29 16.41 -11.82
CA LYS A 205 -14.61 15.78 -11.73
C LYS A 205 -15.72 16.80 -11.50
N GLU A 206 -16.91 16.49 -12.00
CA GLU A 206 -18.11 17.36 -11.96
C GLU A 206 -18.50 17.79 -10.54
N TYR A 207 -18.36 16.91 -9.54
CA TYR A 207 -18.70 17.28 -8.16
C TYR A 207 -17.79 18.36 -7.58
N VAL A 208 -16.52 18.43 -8.02
CA VAL A 208 -15.59 19.51 -7.61
C VAL A 208 -15.97 20.82 -8.28
N GLU A 209 -16.39 20.76 -9.56
CA GLU A 209 -16.88 21.94 -10.29
C GLU A 209 -18.19 22.46 -9.68
N ALA A 210 -19.11 21.57 -9.33
CA ALA A 210 -20.34 21.92 -8.65
C ALA A 210 -20.09 22.59 -7.27
N ALA A 211 -19.17 22.02 -6.48
CA ALA A 211 -18.78 22.61 -5.20
C ALA A 211 -18.16 24.02 -5.39
N ARG A 212 -17.34 24.20 -6.45
CA ARG A 212 -16.75 25.48 -6.80
C ARG A 212 -17.82 26.51 -7.22
N ALA A 213 -18.79 26.07 -8.05
CA ALA A 213 -19.92 26.91 -8.46
C ALA A 213 -20.82 27.31 -7.29
N ALA A 214 -20.94 26.45 -6.27
CA ALA A 214 -21.64 26.72 -5.00
C ALA A 214 -20.86 27.65 -4.05
N GLY A 215 -19.67 28.15 -4.46
CA GLY A 215 -18.89 29.11 -3.68
C GLY A 215 -17.91 28.49 -2.67
N ALA A 216 -17.59 27.21 -2.78
CA ALA A 216 -16.59 26.58 -1.91
C ALA A 216 -15.21 27.25 -2.08
N SER A 217 -14.59 27.59 -0.95
CA SER A 217 -13.23 28.15 -0.95
C SER A 217 -12.17 27.11 -1.33
N GLN A 218 -11.00 27.57 -1.80
CA GLN A 218 -9.89 26.69 -2.20
C GLN A 218 -9.48 25.69 -1.09
N PRO A 219 -9.34 26.08 0.20
CA PRO A 219 -9.06 25.13 1.27
C PRO A 219 -10.20 24.12 1.49
N GLN A 220 -11.46 24.54 1.32
CA GLN A 220 -12.61 23.63 1.44
C GLN A 220 -12.60 22.57 0.35
N LEU A 221 -12.36 22.97 -0.91
CA LEU A 221 -12.20 22.02 -2.03
C LEU A 221 -11.07 21.04 -1.75
N LEU A 222 -9.91 21.53 -1.30
CA LEU A 222 -8.74 20.68 -1.04
C LEU A 222 -9.00 19.66 0.07
N VAL A 223 -9.55 20.11 1.21
CA VAL A 223 -9.65 19.27 2.43
C VAL A 223 -10.92 18.42 2.42
N ARG A 224 -12.05 18.91 1.91
CA ARG A 224 -13.32 18.20 1.98
C ARG A 224 -13.59 17.33 0.75
N GLU A 225 -13.17 17.80 -0.44
CA GLU A 225 -13.49 17.14 -1.69
C GLU A 225 -12.33 16.26 -2.20
N LEU A 226 -11.10 16.79 -2.24
CA LEU A 226 -9.96 16.10 -2.86
C LEU A 226 -9.24 15.16 -1.89
N LEU A 227 -8.90 15.66 -0.69
CA LEU A 227 -8.08 14.93 0.27
C LEU A 227 -8.60 13.51 0.58
N PRO A 228 -9.90 13.26 0.86
CA PRO A 228 -10.38 11.92 1.18
C PRO A 228 -10.16 10.91 0.05
N ASN A 229 -10.38 11.34 -1.19
CA ASN A 229 -10.23 10.49 -2.37
C ASN A 229 -8.75 10.23 -2.69
N VAL A 230 -7.91 11.26 -2.60
CA VAL A 230 -6.45 11.13 -2.83
C VAL A 230 -5.80 10.26 -1.76
N VAL A 231 -6.18 10.41 -0.48
CA VAL A 231 -5.71 9.55 0.62
C VAL A 231 -6.02 8.09 0.34
N THR A 232 -7.23 7.79 -0.12
CA THR A 232 -7.65 6.43 -0.45
C THR A 232 -6.75 5.79 -1.51
N ASN A 233 -6.52 6.48 -2.62
CA ASN A 233 -5.66 5.99 -3.69
C ASN A 233 -4.20 5.82 -3.24
N LEU A 234 -3.68 6.79 -2.47
CA LEU A 234 -2.32 6.73 -1.96
C LEU A 234 -2.16 5.61 -0.92
N LEU A 235 -3.18 5.34 -0.09
CA LEU A 235 -3.16 4.29 0.91
C LEU A 235 -3.08 2.91 0.25
N VAL A 236 -3.90 2.67 -0.78
CA VAL A 236 -3.84 1.44 -1.58
C VAL A 236 -2.45 1.25 -2.20
N TYR A 237 -1.90 2.29 -2.80
CA TYR A 237 -0.56 2.24 -3.38
C TYR A 237 0.52 1.98 -2.33
N SER A 238 0.37 2.55 -1.13
CA SER A 238 1.31 2.38 -0.02
C SER A 238 1.39 0.94 0.48
N THR A 239 0.27 0.20 0.49
CA THR A 239 0.29 -1.23 0.87
C THR A 239 1.07 -2.07 -0.13
N THR A 240 0.89 -1.84 -1.42
CA THR A 240 1.69 -2.49 -2.48
C THR A 240 3.17 -2.14 -2.36
N LEU A 241 3.50 -0.87 -2.09
CA LEU A 241 4.89 -0.45 -1.86
C LEU A 241 5.49 -1.13 -0.64
N ALA A 242 4.77 -1.30 0.46
CA ALA A 242 5.27 -2.01 1.63
C ALA A 242 5.68 -3.46 1.28
N GLY A 243 4.90 -4.15 0.44
CA GLY A 243 5.25 -5.47 -0.10
C GLY A 243 6.54 -5.47 -0.92
N LEU A 244 6.73 -4.45 -1.77
CA LEU A 244 7.96 -4.27 -2.52
C LEU A 244 9.15 -3.96 -1.60
N MET A 245 8.93 -3.13 -0.57
CA MET A 245 10.01 -2.72 0.35
C MET A 245 10.53 -3.86 1.21
N ILE A 246 9.76 -4.90 1.50
CA ILE A 246 10.27 -6.12 2.14
C ILE A 246 11.40 -6.73 1.30
N VAL A 247 11.21 -6.84 -0.01
CA VAL A 247 12.20 -7.42 -0.93
C VAL A 247 13.40 -6.50 -1.08
N VAL A 248 13.16 -5.19 -1.25
CA VAL A 248 14.25 -4.19 -1.37
C VAL A 248 15.09 -4.14 -0.10
N ALA A 249 14.46 -4.11 1.07
CA ALA A 249 15.15 -4.10 2.37
C ALA A 249 15.97 -5.37 2.57
N ALA A 250 15.40 -6.54 2.24
CA ALA A 250 16.14 -7.80 2.28
C ALA A 250 17.34 -7.80 1.34
N GLY A 251 17.20 -7.25 0.12
CA GLY A 251 18.30 -7.08 -0.83
C GLY A 251 19.41 -6.15 -0.30
N LEU A 252 19.04 -5.03 0.33
CA LEU A 252 20.00 -4.11 0.97
C LEU A 252 20.76 -4.80 2.11
N SER A 253 20.04 -5.54 2.97
CA SER A 253 20.64 -6.32 4.04
C SER A 253 21.52 -7.45 3.52
N PHE A 254 21.11 -8.12 2.45
CA PHE A 254 21.91 -9.15 1.75
C PHE A 254 23.25 -8.59 1.24
N LEU A 255 23.25 -7.34 0.75
CA LEU A 255 24.44 -6.64 0.28
C LEU A 255 25.28 -6.01 1.43
N GLY A 256 24.84 -6.16 2.69
CA GLY A 256 25.56 -5.68 3.86
C GLY A 256 25.39 -4.19 4.17
N VAL A 257 24.49 -3.47 3.49
CA VAL A 257 24.19 -2.06 3.77
C VAL A 257 22.94 -1.86 4.64
N GLY A 258 22.29 -2.96 5.03
CA GLY A 258 21.08 -2.99 5.85
C GLY A 258 21.35 -3.01 7.36
N VAL A 259 20.67 -3.93 8.05
CA VAL A 259 20.85 -4.19 9.50
C VAL A 259 22.30 -4.66 9.75
N VAL A 260 22.89 -4.24 10.87
CA VAL A 260 24.26 -4.63 11.19
C VAL A 260 24.26 -5.94 12.00
N PRO A 261 25.02 -6.97 11.59
CA PRO A 261 25.23 -8.16 12.40
C PRO A 261 25.77 -7.81 13.80
N PRO A 262 25.42 -8.57 14.87
CA PRO A 262 24.78 -9.87 14.88
C PRO A 262 23.23 -9.82 14.91
N ALA A 263 22.59 -8.64 14.83
CA ALA A 263 21.14 -8.52 14.85
C ALA A 263 20.50 -9.33 13.71
N PRO A 264 19.47 -10.14 14.00
CA PRO A 264 18.83 -10.93 12.98
C PRO A 264 17.98 -10.05 12.05
N ASP A 265 18.01 -10.38 10.77
CA ASP A 265 17.16 -9.80 9.71
C ASP A 265 17.01 -10.84 8.61
N TRP A 266 15.86 -10.94 7.98
CA TRP A 266 15.60 -11.99 6.99
C TRP A 266 16.53 -11.91 5.78
N GLY A 267 16.95 -10.70 5.37
CA GLY A 267 17.92 -10.52 4.29
C GLY A 267 19.31 -11.01 4.65
N ILE A 268 19.81 -10.69 5.86
CA ILE A 268 21.08 -11.21 6.38
C ILE A 268 21.04 -12.72 6.51
N MET A 269 19.94 -13.29 7.05
CA MET A 269 19.78 -14.73 7.16
C MET A 269 19.87 -15.42 5.80
N THR A 270 19.28 -14.82 4.77
CA THR A 270 19.36 -15.33 3.40
C THR A 270 20.79 -15.26 2.88
N SER A 271 21.52 -14.17 3.17
CA SER A 271 22.94 -14.00 2.79
C SER A 271 23.83 -15.01 3.50
N ASP A 272 23.67 -15.18 4.83
CA ASP A 272 24.39 -16.19 5.63
C ASP A 272 24.14 -17.60 5.07
N GLY A 273 22.88 -17.89 4.69
CA GLY A 273 22.48 -19.16 4.10
C GLY A 273 23.05 -19.39 2.70
N ALA A 274 23.19 -18.32 1.89
CA ALA A 274 23.80 -18.44 0.56
C ALA A 274 25.25 -18.91 0.62
N ALA A 275 26.00 -18.54 1.64
CA ALA A 275 27.37 -18.96 1.84
C ALA A 275 27.53 -20.47 2.07
N VAL A 276 26.50 -21.15 2.56
CA VAL A 276 26.52 -22.60 2.87
C VAL A 276 25.69 -23.45 1.90
N LEU A 277 25.20 -22.86 0.80
CA LEU A 277 24.43 -23.61 -0.22
C LEU A 277 25.26 -24.73 -0.87
N LEU A 278 26.54 -24.49 -1.12
CA LEU A 278 27.45 -25.46 -1.71
C LEU A 278 27.73 -26.67 -0.77
N GLU A 279 27.49 -26.51 0.53
CA GLU A 279 27.54 -27.55 1.53
C GLU A 279 26.25 -28.41 1.57
N GLY A 280 25.28 -28.12 0.69
CA GLY A 280 23.98 -28.81 0.64
C GLY A 280 23.01 -28.39 1.74
N LYS A 281 23.28 -27.27 2.46
CA LYS A 281 22.47 -26.77 3.57
C LYS A 281 21.43 -25.75 3.08
N PHE A 282 20.59 -26.18 2.16
CA PHE A 282 19.59 -25.31 1.49
C PHE A 282 18.61 -24.62 2.45
N HIS A 283 18.23 -25.29 3.54
CA HIS A 283 17.25 -24.79 4.50
C HIS A 283 17.63 -23.42 5.11
N VAL A 284 18.94 -23.17 5.29
CA VAL A 284 19.44 -21.93 5.93
C VAL A 284 19.09 -20.68 5.11
N ALA A 285 19.14 -20.76 3.76
CA ALA A 285 18.77 -19.67 2.86
C ALA A 285 17.28 -19.71 2.47
N THR A 286 16.76 -20.92 2.21
CA THR A 286 15.41 -21.08 1.65
C THR A 286 14.31 -20.68 2.63
N ILE A 287 14.47 -21.00 3.91
CA ILE A 287 13.46 -20.67 4.93
C ILE A 287 13.26 -19.15 5.05
N PRO A 288 14.29 -18.33 5.31
CA PRO A 288 14.09 -16.87 5.36
C PRO A 288 13.64 -16.29 4.00
N GLY A 289 14.13 -16.84 2.89
CA GLY A 289 13.68 -16.43 1.55
C GLY A 289 12.18 -16.68 1.31
N LEU A 290 11.65 -17.81 1.76
CA LEU A 290 10.21 -18.12 1.71
C LEU A 290 9.40 -17.18 2.61
N VAL A 291 9.91 -16.81 3.79
CA VAL A 291 9.22 -15.85 4.65
C VAL A 291 9.15 -14.48 3.98
N ILE A 292 10.24 -14.00 3.36
CA ILE A 292 10.24 -12.76 2.57
C ILE A 292 9.19 -12.83 1.46
N LEU A 293 9.15 -13.93 0.70
CA LEU A 293 8.19 -14.14 -0.39
C LEU A 293 6.75 -14.09 0.12
N VAL A 294 6.43 -14.86 1.17
CA VAL A 294 5.06 -14.95 1.73
C VAL A 294 4.61 -13.60 2.26
N VAL A 295 5.46 -12.88 2.97
CA VAL A 295 5.12 -11.57 3.54
C VAL A 295 4.95 -10.51 2.44
N SER A 296 5.84 -10.49 1.44
CA SER A 296 5.72 -9.58 0.29
C SER A 296 4.43 -9.84 -0.49
N LEU A 297 4.13 -11.11 -0.78
CA LEU A 297 2.88 -11.49 -1.46
C LEU A 297 1.65 -11.10 -0.63
N ALA A 298 1.69 -11.31 0.67
CA ALA A 298 0.59 -10.97 1.56
C ALA A 298 0.32 -9.45 1.57
N PHE A 299 1.34 -8.58 1.60
CA PHE A 299 1.16 -7.13 1.45
C PHE A 299 0.51 -6.75 0.12
N ASN A 300 0.93 -7.38 -0.99
CA ASN A 300 0.34 -7.11 -2.31
C ASN A 300 -1.14 -7.54 -2.35
N LEU A 301 -1.48 -8.75 -1.88
CA LEU A 301 -2.86 -9.24 -1.84
C LEU A 301 -3.76 -8.38 -0.93
N VAL A 302 -3.25 -7.89 0.19
CA VAL A 302 -3.99 -6.93 1.04
C VAL A 302 -4.20 -5.61 0.30
N GLY A 303 -3.18 -5.14 -0.43
CA GLY A 303 -3.28 -3.94 -1.26
C GLY A 303 -4.34 -4.06 -2.35
N ASP A 304 -4.38 -5.18 -3.06
CA ASP A 304 -5.36 -5.46 -4.10
C ASP A 304 -6.77 -5.55 -3.51
N GLY A 305 -6.95 -6.27 -2.40
CA GLY A 305 -8.23 -6.35 -1.70
C GLY A 305 -8.71 -5.00 -1.17
N LEU A 306 -7.80 -4.15 -0.70
CA LEU A 306 -8.13 -2.79 -0.28
C LEU A 306 -8.55 -1.92 -1.47
N ARG A 307 -7.87 -2.05 -2.60
CA ARG A 307 -8.23 -1.37 -3.86
C ARG A 307 -9.63 -1.75 -4.30
N ASP A 308 -9.94 -3.06 -4.34
CA ASP A 308 -11.24 -3.59 -4.73
C ASP A 308 -12.36 -3.15 -3.78
N ALA A 309 -12.08 -3.13 -2.49
CA ALA A 309 -13.01 -2.70 -1.46
C ALA A 309 -13.34 -1.20 -1.51
N LEU A 310 -12.40 -0.38 -1.98
CA LEU A 310 -12.55 1.08 -2.05
C LEU A 310 -12.98 1.57 -3.45
N ASP A 311 -13.15 0.68 -4.44
CA ASP A 311 -13.65 1.02 -5.78
C ASP A 311 -15.18 1.21 -5.74
N PRO A 312 -15.71 2.43 -5.97
CA PRO A 312 -17.15 2.69 -5.94
C PRO A 312 -17.93 1.91 -7.00
N ARG A 313 -17.28 1.54 -8.13
CA ARG A 313 -17.95 0.85 -9.23
C ARG A 313 -18.30 -0.60 -8.91
N LYS A 314 -17.54 -1.24 -8.02
CA LYS A 314 -17.79 -2.62 -7.57
C LYS A 314 -18.82 -2.73 -6.43
N GLN A 315 -19.18 -1.58 -5.81
CA GLN A 315 -20.13 -1.56 -4.69
C GLN A 315 -21.61 -1.51 -5.14
N THR A 316 -21.87 -1.31 -6.43
CA THR A 316 -23.24 -1.18 -7.02
C THR A 316 -23.69 -2.40 -7.81
N SER A 317 -22.89 -3.44 -7.89
CA SER A 317 -23.24 -4.75 -8.46
C SER A 317 -23.37 -5.81 -7.37
#